data_a8aa97a984e4b12ca39b82864d82a76c
#
_entry.id   a8aa97a984e4b12ca39b82864d82a76c
#
_cell.length_a   1.000
_cell.length_b   1.000
_cell.length_c   1.000
_cell.angle_alpha   90.00
_cell.angle_beta   90.00
_cell.angle_gamma   90.00
#
_symmetry.space_group_name_H-M   'P 1'
#
loop_
_entity.id
_entity.type
_entity.pdbx_description
1 polymer ?
#
loop_
_entity_poly.entity_id
_entity_poly.type
_entity_poly.pdbx_seq_one_letter_code
_entity_poly.pdbx_strand_id
1 'polypeptide(L)'
;MINQKVPKNNSMLIDVQYVRANKHENKPDYLYVIWKDLVKNQKNLNIIPEPMMDIYFEKEEFRDHDHNLKYRELDKLERVSCKYSKIPQAIANDGGESTLRFLNNIYETKQYQNIKKIHTYPYVFGSDYDVRVWYRYAWQRDIDAPKEIVISKSFLDIETDSLEVRGFPDAETCPIDLVTIIDDVEKISYTFALVGRECVEKDISAFHGSDVDAKIKREMYRRELYKSRLKQEKEFMDDIEGVKEELHEMFDETYGIKDYKFYFYEDEATMLVRLFSLINTLKRDVTLIWNMSFDIPYIYKRLTVLGLDPKEVMCSPDFPSKECWFKKDIRNFDVKNKSDFFHVSSYTIFYDQMILYAAIRKGRSELRSHKLTYIGKREINDEKLDYSEDGDIKTIGYTNYRKYVIYNIKDVLLQYGIEDRTSDVDTLYFKSFQNITQYENIFKQTVVLRNVEYKYFMKENIVPGANINGIYAYDNISEEEDDDVLYEGALVGNPALITPFGIFIYNKQSNKVFLFSIDMDMSAFYPSTIRVLNIDDSTLIFKMILDSAQYDVRGGDIPFRGITDVQLVEENNDSFSGDIAGEVMDNFQTQNYISTAYKFLNLPSVEGMFKKLKKRLG
;
A
#
# COMPACT_ATOMS: atom_id res chain seq x y z
N MET A 1 -15.39 -7.56 21.20
CA MET A 1 -14.92 -7.03 22.50
C MET A 1 -13.43 -7.24 22.59
N ILE A 2 -12.69 -6.17 22.74
CA ILE A 2 -11.24 -6.24 23.00
C ILE A 2 -11.05 -6.94 24.33
N ASN A 3 -10.23 -7.97 24.32
CA ASN A 3 -10.08 -8.89 25.43
C ASN A 3 -9.69 -8.15 26.73
N GLN A 4 -10.29 -8.47 27.87
CA GLN A 4 -10.10 -7.83 29.19
C GLN A 4 -8.64 -7.76 29.70
N LYS A 5 -7.67 -8.32 28.96
CA LYS A 5 -6.25 -8.36 29.33
C LYS A 5 -5.41 -7.16 28.85
N VAL A 6 -5.96 -6.31 27.98
CA VAL A 6 -5.20 -5.15 27.47
C VAL A 6 -5.36 -4.00 28.47
N PRO A 7 -4.27 -3.44 29.02
CA PRO A 7 -4.34 -2.25 29.85
C PRO A 7 -4.94 -1.09 29.06
N LYS A 8 -5.85 -0.32 29.67
CA LYS A 8 -6.47 0.83 29.00
C LYS A 8 -5.48 1.96 28.71
N ASN A 9 -4.51 2.15 29.59
CA ASN A 9 -3.53 3.21 29.48
C ASN A 9 -2.17 2.65 29.06
N ASN A 10 -1.42 3.37 28.24
CA ASN A 10 -0.06 3.02 27.81
C ASN A 10 0.03 1.73 26.98
N SER A 11 -1.03 1.35 26.28
CA SER A 11 -1.01 0.26 25.32
C SER A 11 -1.03 0.82 23.91
N MET A 12 -0.08 0.35 23.08
CA MET A 12 0.10 0.78 21.71
C MET A 12 -0.24 -0.36 20.75
N LEU A 13 -1.23 -0.17 19.90
CA LEU A 13 -1.56 -1.12 18.84
C LEU A 13 -0.47 -1.07 17.77
N ILE A 14 0.18 -2.18 17.52
CA ILE A 14 1.19 -2.28 16.46
C ILE A 14 0.54 -2.74 15.16
N ASP A 15 -0.12 -3.90 15.16
CA ASP A 15 -0.74 -4.42 13.96
C ASP A 15 -1.98 -5.28 14.26
N VAL A 16 -2.82 -5.44 13.25
CA VAL A 16 -3.94 -6.37 13.24
C VAL A 16 -3.85 -7.18 11.96
N GLN A 17 -3.60 -8.48 12.07
CA GLN A 17 -3.48 -9.40 10.95
C GLN A 17 -4.68 -10.36 10.94
N TYR A 18 -5.19 -10.69 9.75
CA TYR A 18 -6.27 -11.66 9.60
C TYR A 18 -5.82 -12.78 8.66
N VAL A 19 -5.89 -14.00 9.16
CA VAL A 19 -5.55 -15.22 8.42
C VAL A 19 -6.82 -16.04 8.21
N ARG A 20 -7.13 -16.32 6.95
CA ARG A 20 -8.33 -17.06 6.57
C ARG A 20 -8.26 -18.51 7.05
N ALA A 21 -9.45 -19.09 7.27
CA ALA A 21 -9.58 -20.51 7.58
C ALA A 21 -8.88 -21.41 6.54
N ASN A 22 -8.08 -22.33 7.01
CA ASN A 22 -7.48 -23.35 6.17
C ASN A 22 -8.26 -24.68 6.34
N LYS A 23 -9.12 -24.97 5.37
CA LYS A 23 -9.94 -26.19 5.36
C LYS A 23 -9.11 -27.47 5.28
N HIS A 24 -7.95 -27.43 4.62
CA HIS A 24 -7.07 -28.60 4.47
C HIS A 24 -6.39 -28.97 5.79
N GLU A 25 -6.08 -27.97 6.62
CA GLU A 25 -5.48 -28.17 7.93
C GLU A 25 -6.52 -28.21 9.06
N ASN A 26 -7.81 -28.12 8.72
CA ASN A 26 -8.92 -28.00 9.69
C ASN A 26 -8.71 -26.88 10.73
N LYS A 27 -8.11 -25.76 10.29
CA LYS A 27 -7.88 -24.58 11.12
C LYS A 27 -8.95 -23.53 10.82
N PRO A 28 -9.53 -22.89 11.87
CA PRO A 28 -10.44 -21.77 11.70
C PRO A 28 -9.69 -20.53 11.15
N ASP A 29 -10.42 -19.48 10.87
CA ASP A 29 -9.83 -18.16 10.67
C ASP A 29 -9.37 -17.57 12.00
N TYR A 30 -8.32 -16.76 11.92
CA TYR A 30 -7.72 -16.11 13.08
C TYR A 30 -7.56 -14.61 12.84
N LEU A 31 -7.80 -13.84 13.89
CA LEU A 31 -7.36 -12.45 13.97
C LEU A 31 -6.26 -12.36 15.02
N TYR A 32 -5.13 -11.82 14.63
CA TYR A 32 -3.98 -11.55 15.47
C TYR A 32 -3.90 -10.08 15.77
N VAL A 33 -3.95 -9.71 17.05
CA VAL A 33 -3.80 -8.33 17.51
C VAL A 33 -2.47 -8.20 18.22
N ILE A 34 -1.54 -7.51 17.58
CA ILE A 34 -0.19 -7.27 18.08
C ILE A 34 -0.15 -5.90 18.71
N TRP A 35 0.21 -5.85 19.99
CA TRP A 35 0.26 -4.62 20.75
C TRP A 35 1.44 -4.57 21.71
N LYS A 36 1.84 -3.39 22.10
CA LYS A 36 2.96 -3.13 23.00
C LYS A 36 2.46 -2.52 24.30
N ASP A 37 2.88 -3.10 25.43
CA ASP A 37 2.76 -2.49 26.74
C ASP A 37 3.96 -1.55 26.94
N LEU A 38 3.71 -0.25 26.91
CA LEU A 38 4.79 0.77 26.98
C LEU A 38 5.41 0.88 28.38
N VAL A 39 4.69 0.45 29.43
CA VAL A 39 5.22 0.45 30.80
C VAL A 39 6.22 -0.68 30.99
N LYS A 40 5.87 -1.87 30.52
CA LYS A 40 6.71 -3.07 30.62
C LYS A 40 7.69 -3.20 29.46
N ASN A 41 7.56 -2.36 28.44
CA ASN A 41 8.27 -2.45 27.16
C ASN A 41 8.18 -3.87 26.55
N GLN A 42 6.99 -4.46 26.59
CA GLN A 42 6.75 -5.83 26.16
C GLN A 42 5.75 -5.87 25.02
N LYS A 43 6.10 -6.59 23.96
CA LYS A 43 5.20 -6.89 22.85
C LYS A 43 4.32 -8.11 23.17
N ASN A 44 3.04 -8.00 22.89
CA ASN A 44 2.02 -9.00 23.19
C ASN A 44 1.26 -9.38 21.93
N LEU A 45 0.78 -10.61 21.89
CA LEU A 45 -0.06 -11.17 20.84
C LEU A 45 -1.38 -11.68 21.43
N ASN A 46 -2.50 -11.12 20.98
CA ASN A 46 -3.81 -11.69 21.24
C ASN A 46 -4.25 -12.49 20.02
N ILE A 47 -4.53 -13.77 20.23
CA ILE A 47 -4.99 -14.71 19.21
C ILE A 47 -6.49 -14.88 19.35
N ILE A 48 -7.24 -14.49 18.34
CA ILE A 48 -8.71 -14.53 18.34
C ILE A 48 -9.14 -15.49 17.21
N PRO A 49 -9.52 -16.73 17.56
CA PRO A 49 -10.09 -17.65 16.58
C PRO A 49 -11.53 -17.23 16.25
N GLU A 50 -11.93 -17.42 15.01
CA GLU A 50 -13.26 -17.10 14.49
C GLU A 50 -13.71 -15.67 14.89
N PRO A 51 -13.00 -14.62 14.47
CA PRO A 51 -13.24 -13.27 14.94
C PRO A 51 -14.68 -12.82 14.65
N MET A 52 -15.27 -12.19 15.67
CA MET A 52 -16.61 -11.62 15.58
C MET A 52 -16.53 -10.20 15.05
N MET A 53 -17.49 -9.81 14.24
CA MET A 53 -17.69 -8.46 13.76
C MET A 53 -19.14 -8.05 13.90
N ASP A 54 -19.38 -6.80 14.24
CA ASP A 54 -20.73 -6.24 14.28
C ASP A 54 -21.12 -5.76 12.88
N ILE A 55 -22.27 -6.21 12.43
CA ILE A 55 -22.99 -5.70 11.26
C ILE A 55 -24.36 -5.24 11.71
N TYR A 56 -25.03 -4.48 10.87
CA TYR A 56 -26.29 -3.86 11.25
C TYR A 56 -27.34 -4.14 10.19
N PHE A 57 -28.52 -4.56 10.62
CA PHE A 57 -29.69 -4.71 9.77
C PHE A 57 -30.69 -3.62 10.07
N GLU A 58 -31.34 -3.11 9.06
CA GLU A 58 -32.42 -2.17 9.24
C GLU A 58 -33.62 -2.85 9.88
N LYS A 59 -34.22 -2.18 10.87
CA LYS A 59 -35.43 -2.69 11.52
C LYS A 59 -36.59 -2.74 10.53
N GLU A 60 -37.46 -3.74 10.66
CA GLU A 60 -38.55 -3.98 9.70
C GLU A 60 -39.44 -2.76 9.45
N GLU A 61 -39.67 -1.94 10.47
CA GLU A 61 -40.49 -0.73 10.40
C GLU A 61 -39.93 0.39 9.50
N PHE A 62 -38.64 0.29 9.11
CA PHE A 62 -37.97 1.27 8.25
C PHE A 62 -37.59 0.69 6.87
N ARG A 63 -37.95 -0.56 6.57
CA ARG A 63 -37.65 -1.23 5.29
C ARG A 63 -38.67 -0.84 4.21
N ASP A 64 -38.67 0.43 3.84
CA ASP A 64 -39.60 1.03 2.84
C ASP A 64 -38.95 1.32 1.48
N HIS A 65 -37.69 0.89 1.29
CA HIS A 65 -36.93 1.08 0.05
C HIS A 65 -36.38 -0.25 -0.47
N ASP A 66 -36.07 -0.30 -1.76
CA ASP A 66 -35.55 -1.48 -2.48
C ASP A 66 -34.08 -1.35 -2.91
N HIS A 67 -33.44 -0.23 -2.60
CA HIS A 67 -32.07 0.08 -2.97
C HIS A 67 -31.15 0.23 -1.76
N ASN A 68 -29.84 0.05 -1.95
CA ASN A 68 -28.85 0.20 -0.90
C ASN A 68 -28.62 1.70 -0.58
N LEU A 69 -28.90 2.08 0.65
CA LEU A 69 -28.63 3.43 1.14
C LEU A 69 -27.14 3.61 1.45
N LYS A 70 -26.63 4.82 1.28
CA LYS A 70 -25.23 5.15 1.56
C LYS A 70 -24.91 5.09 3.05
N TYR A 71 -25.87 5.38 3.90
CA TYR A 71 -25.74 5.34 5.36
C TYR A 71 -27.13 5.23 6.02
N ARG A 72 -27.12 4.83 7.30
CA ARG A 72 -28.35 4.81 8.12
C ARG A 72 -28.00 5.16 9.58
N GLU A 73 -28.89 5.84 10.25
CA GLU A 73 -28.79 6.18 11.66
C GLU A 73 -28.89 4.92 12.54
N LEU A 74 -28.07 4.86 13.58
CA LEU A 74 -27.91 3.68 14.43
C LEU A 74 -29.21 3.30 15.18
N ASP A 75 -30.06 4.26 15.48
CA ASP A 75 -31.34 4.03 16.17
C ASP A 75 -32.38 3.29 15.28
N LYS A 76 -32.25 3.40 13.97
CA LYS A 76 -33.05 2.66 12.97
C LYS A 76 -32.54 1.25 12.69
N LEU A 77 -31.39 0.89 13.25
CA LEU A 77 -30.69 -0.35 12.99
C LEU A 77 -30.75 -1.31 14.17
N GLU A 78 -30.71 -2.59 13.86
CA GLU A 78 -30.49 -3.68 14.80
C GLU A 78 -29.06 -4.20 14.62
N ARG A 79 -28.31 -4.23 15.73
CA ARG A 79 -26.92 -4.72 15.74
C ARG A 79 -26.89 -6.23 15.84
N VAL A 80 -26.20 -6.88 14.92
CA VAL A 80 -25.97 -8.31 14.90
C VAL A 80 -24.47 -8.59 14.95
N SER A 81 -24.03 -9.30 15.98
CA SER A 81 -22.63 -9.75 16.10
C SER A 81 -22.51 -11.16 15.54
N CYS A 82 -21.72 -11.33 14.49
CA CYS A 82 -21.52 -12.62 13.83
C CYS A 82 -20.04 -12.89 13.53
N LYS A 83 -19.71 -14.17 13.27
CA LYS A 83 -18.36 -14.53 12.81
C LYS A 83 -18.08 -13.87 11.48
N TYR A 84 -16.92 -13.23 11.33
CA TYR A 84 -16.54 -12.52 10.10
C TYR A 84 -16.67 -13.38 8.85
N SER A 85 -16.22 -14.64 8.92
CA SER A 85 -16.36 -15.60 7.82
C SER A 85 -17.80 -16.02 7.51
N LYS A 86 -18.76 -15.67 8.36
CA LYS A 86 -20.20 -16.01 8.23
C LYS A 86 -21.08 -14.81 7.88
N ILE A 87 -20.51 -13.62 7.69
CA ILE A 87 -21.27 -12.42 7.31
C ILE A 87 -22.13 -12.66 6.05
N PRO A 88 -21.62 -13.27 4.94
CA PRO A 88 -22.46 -13.53 3.77
C PRO A 88 -23.67 -14.42 4.09
N GLN A 89 -23.52 -15.39 4.98
CA GLN A 89 -24.61 -16.26 5.42
C GLN A 89 -25.63 -15.52 6.28
N ALA A 90 -25.16 -14.62 7.17
CA ALA A 90 -26.04 -13.80 8.00
C ALA A 90 -26.93 -12.89 7.13
N ILE A 91 -26.33 -12.24 6.12
CA ILE A 91 -27.07 -11.40 5.16
C ILE A 91 -28.08 -12.25 4.35
N ALA A 92 -27.65 -13.43 3.88
CA ALA A 92 -28.53 -14.30 3.11
C ALA A 92 -29.73 -14.80 3.92
N ASN A 93 -29.54 -15.03 5.21
CA ASN A 93 -30.63 -15.45 6.11
C ASN A 93 -31.65 -14.32 6.31
N ASP A 94 -31.20 -13.08 6.45
CA ASP A 94 -32.09 -11.91 6.58
C ASP A 94 -32.83 -11.63 5.26
N GLY A 95 -32.14 -11.75 4.12
CA GLY A 95 -32.70 -11.50 2.78
C GLY A 95 -33.61 -12.60 2.24
N GLY A 96 -33.80 -13.69 2.99
CA GLY A 96 -34.74 -14.75 2.63
C GLY A 96 -34.29 -15.65 1.47
N GLU A 97 -35.27 -16.31 0.83
CA GLU A 97 -35.00 -17.40 -0.12
C GLU A 97 -34.20 -16.97 -1.36
N SER A 98 -34.48 -15.79 -1.91
CA SER A 98 -33.77 -15.28 -3.08
C SER A 98 -32.28 -15.06 -2.83
N THR A 99 -31.95 -14.43 -1.69
CA THR A 99 -30.58 -14.15 -1.27
C THR A 99 -29.82 -15.43 -0.91
N LEU A 100 -30.50 -16.39 -0.30
CA LEU A 100 -29.97 -17.72 -0.03
C LEU A 100 -29.65 -18.48 -1.31
N ARG A 101 -30.54 -18.45 -2.31
CA ARG A 101 -30.27 -19.05 -3.63
C ARG A 101 -29.06 -18.40 -4.32
N PHE A 102 -28.95 -17.09 -4.25
CA PHE A 102 -27.80 -16.37 -4.81
C PHE A 102 -26.49 -16.80 -4.13
N LEU A 103 -26.44 -16.85 -2.81
CA LEU A 103 -25.25 -17.29 -2.07
C LEU A 103 -24.87 -18.74 -2.40
N ASN A 104 -25.85 -19.64 -2.45
CA ASN A 104 -25.64 -21.04 -2.78
C ASN A 104 -25.09 -21.20 -4.20
N ASN A 105 -25.63 -20.46 -5.18
CA ASN A 105 -25.11 -20.44 -6.55
C ASN A 105 -23.63 -20.01 -6.60
N ILE A 106 -23.23 -18.99 -5.85
CA ILE A 106 -21.82 -18.59 -5.75
C ILE A 106 -20.93 -19.75 -5.27
N TYR A 107 -21.38 -20.50 -4.26
CA TYR A 107 -20.61 -21.62 -3.73
C TYR A 107 -20.57 -22.82 -4.68
N GLU A 108 -21.68 -23.16 -5.33
CA GLU A 108 -21.79 -24.25 -6.29
C GLU A 108 -20.97 -23.98 -7.55
N THR A 109 -21.04 -22.76 -8.09
CA THR A 109 -20.30 -22.36 -9.30
C THR A 109 -18.86 -21.94 -9.02
N LYS A 110 -18.45 -21.87 -7.74
CA LYS A 110 -17.13 -21.40 -7.29
C LYS A 110 -16.79 -19.96 -7.73
N GLN A 111 -17.79 -19.15 -8.01
CA GLN A 111 -17.65 -17.74 -8.39
C GLN A 111 -17.47 -16.84 -7.17
N TYR A 112 -16.46 -17.11 -6.34
CA TYR A 112 -16.24 -16.42 -5.07
C TYR A 112 -15.99 -14.91 -5.21
N GLN A 113 -15.59 -14.42 -6.38
CA GLN A 113 -15.48 -12.99 -6.67
C GLN A 113 -16.83 -12.26 -6.53
N ASN A 114 -17.94 -12.96 -6.78
CA ASN A 114 -19.29 -12.40 -6.67
C ASN A 114 -19.81 -12.32 -5.24
N ILE A 115 -19.11 -12.91 -4.26
CA ILE A 115 -19.56 -12.89 -2.86
C ILE A 115 -19.69 -11.47 -2.31
N LYS A 116 -18.93 -10.52 -2.87
CA LYS A 116 -18.99 -9.11 -2.48
C LYS A 116 -20.36 -8.49 -2.79
N LYS A 117 -21.06 -8.99 -3.82
CA LYS A 117 -22.38 -8.49 -4.20
C LYS A 117 -23.45 -8.72 -3.12
N ILE A 118 -23.24 -9.68 -2.21
CA ILE A 118 -24.20 -9.92 -1.13
C ILE A 118 -24.25 -8.75 -0.13
N HIS A 119 -23.17 -7.98 -0.02
CA HIS A 119 -23.13 -6.80 0.83
C HIS A 119 -23.95 -5.63 0.30
N THR A 120 -24.42 -5.71 -0.96
CA THR A 120 -25.34 -4.70 -1.53
C THR A 120 -26.80 -4.97 -1.20
N TYR A 121 -27.09 -5.95 -0.35
CA TYR A 121 -28.43 -6.16 0.16
C TYR A 121 -28.96 -4.87 0.81
N PRO A 122 -30.16 -4.38 0.44
CA PRO A 122 -30.62 -3.03 0.78
C PRO A 122 -30.63 -2.71 2.27
N TYR A 123 -30.90 -3.71 3.08
CA TYR A 123 -31.12 -3.52 4.52
C TYR A 123 -29.94 -3.89 5.41
N VAL A 124 -28.72 -4.05 4.84
CA VAL A 124 -27.50 -4.34 5.61
C VAL A 124 -26.51 -3.20 5.54
N PHE A 125 -25.91 -2.85 6.68
CA PHE A 125 -24.97 -1.75 6.83
C PHE A 125 -23.70 -2.21 7.57
N GLY A 126 -22.55 -1.64 7.21
CA GLY A 126 -21.26 -1.92 7.85
C GLY A 126 -20.70 -3.32 7.61
N SER A 127 -21.29 -4.10 6.71
CA SER A 127 -20.94 -5.52 6.50
C SER A 127 -19.72 -5.75 5.60
N ASP A 128 -19.37 -4.82 4.73
CA ASP A 128 -18.32 -4.93 3.72
C ASP A 128 -16.96 -4.39 4.18
N TYR A 129 -16.84 -3.96 5.41
CA TYR A 129 -15.57 -3.55 6.00
C TYR A 129 -14.71 -4.76 6.38
N ASP A 130 -13.40 -4.56 6.28
CA ASP A 130 -12.44 -5.56 6.75
C ASP A 130 -12.47 -5.65 8.28
N VAL A 131 -12.49 -6.86 8.81
CA VAL A 131 -12.48 -7.09 10.26
C VAL A 131 -11.31 -6.40 10.96
N ARG A 132 -10.17 -6.22 10.27
CA ARG A 132 -9.01 -5.50 10.79
C ARG A 132 -9.30 -4.01 11.00
N VAL A 133 -10.10 -3.38 10.10
CA VAL A 133 -10.56 -2.00 10.25
C VAL A 133 -11.47 -1.87 11.45
N TRP A 134 -12.43 -2.79 11.57
CA TRP A 134 -13.36 -2.84 12.70
C TRP A 134 -12.62 -2.96 14.03
N TYR A 135 -11.62 -3.86 14.13
CA TYR A 135 -10.81 -4.01 15.34
C TYR A 135 -9.92 -2.81 15.66
N ARG A 136 -9.33 -2.16 14.64
CA ARG A 136 -8.57 -0.91 14.82
C ARG A 136 -9.45 0.22 15.33
N TYR A 137 -10.68 0.34 14.82
CA TYR A 137 -11.67 1.27 15.33
C TYR A 137 -12.07 0.96 16.78
N ALA A 138 -12.41 -0.30 17.07
CA ALA A 138 -12.76 -0.73 18.41
C ALA A 138 -11.61 -0.50 19.42
N TRP A 139 -10.36 -0.73 19.00
CA TRP A 139 -9.18 -0.41 19.82
C TRP A 139 -9.15 1.08 20.19
N GLN A 140 -9.26 1.97 19.20
CA GLN A 140 -9.22 3.43 19.44
C GLN A 140 -10.38 3.94 20.30
N ARG A 141 -11.52 3.25 20.29
CA ARG A 141 -12.67 3.56 21.13
C ARG A 141 -12.48 3.08 22.57
N ASP A 142 -11.93 1.89 22.75
CA ASP A 142 -11.92 1.18 24.02
C ASP A 142 -10.60 1.33 24.80
N ILE A 143 -9.53 1.72 24.11
CA ILE A 143 -8.17 1.88 24.66
C ILE A 143 -7.71 3.33 24.46
N ASP A 144 -7.19 3.93 25.52
CA ASP A 144 -6.65 5.29 25.46
C ASP A 144 -5.45 5.38 24.52
N ALA A 145 -5.33 6.49 23.81
CA ALA A 145 -4.17 6.73 22.96
C ALA A 145 -2.88 6.77 23.79
N PRO A 146 -1.78 6.17 23.31
CA PRO A 146 -0.51 6.23 24.02
C PRO A 146 0.00 7.69 24.08
N LYS A 147 0.62 8.04 25.21
CA LYS A 147 1.21 9.38 25.38
C LYS A 147 2.42 9.61 24.50
N GLU A 148 3.16 8.55 24.24
CA GLU A 148 4.35 8.55 23.40
C GLU A 148 4.26 7.39 22.40
N ILE A 149 4.73 7.64 21.19
CA ILE A 149 4.83 6.65 20.11
C ILE A 149 6.31 6.26 20.00
N VAL A 150 6.62 5.01 20.35
CA VAL A 150 7.97 4.47 20.27
C VAL A 150 7.94 3.22 19.40
N ILE A 151 8.33 3.38 18.14
CA ILE A 151 8.44 2.29 17.17
C ILE A 151 9.87 1.75 17.17
N SER A 152 10.02 0.47 17.46
CA SER A 152 11.31 -0.22 17.34
C SER A 152 11.51 -0.73 15.91
N LYS A 153 12.72 -0.54 15.39
CA LYS A 153 13.03 -0.82 13.98
C LYS A 153 14.22 -1.78 13.87
N SER A 154 14.26 -2.50 12.77
CA SER A 154 15.45 -3.17 12.28
C SER A 154 15.59 -2.96 10.78
N PHE A 155 16.79 -3.09 10.25
CA PHE A 155 17.12 -2.86 8.85
C PHE A 155 17.84 -4.08 8.32
N LEU A 156 17.48 -4.53 7.13
CA LEU A 156 18.01 -5.76 6.56
C LEU A 156 18.40 -5.56 5.09
N ASP A 157 19.50 -6.21 4.71
CA ASP A 157 19.96 -6.30 3.32
C ASP A 157 20.64 -7.64 3.09
N ILE A 158 20.55 -8.17 1.86
CA ILE A 158 21.18 -9.42 1.46
C ILE A 158 22.16 -9.22 0.32
N GLU A 159 23.25 -10.00 0.34
CA GLU A 159 24.14 -10.16 -0.81
C GLU A 159 24.12 -11.60 -1.31
N THR A 160 24.31 -11.77 -2.62
CA THR A 160 24.20 -13.06 -3.28
C THR A 160 25.48 -13.41 -4.02
N ASP A 161 25.92 -14.66 -3.93
CA ASP A 161 27.04 -15.13 -4.75
C ASP A 161 26.62 -15.40 -6.18
N SER A 162 26.89 -14.45 -7.05
CA SER A 162 26.54 -14.48 -8.48
C SER A 162 27.75 -14.61 -9.40
N LEU A 163 28.91 -15.07 -8.92
CA LEU A 163 30.15 -15.19 -9.69
C LEU A 163 29.95 -16.00 -10.99
N GLU A 164 29.20 -17.09 -10.92
CA GLU A 164 29.05 -18.02 -12.04
C GLU A 164 27.93 -17.65 -13.02
N VAL A 165 27.13 -16.63 -12.70
CA VAL A 165 25.95 -16.28 -13.49
C VAL A 165 26.20 -15.02 -14.32
N ARG A 166 25.81 -15.06 -15.61
CA ARG A 166 25.79 -13.87 -16.46
C ARG A 166 24.49 -13.09 -16.24
N GLY A 167 24.61 -11.82 -15.85
CA GLY A 167 23.44 -10.96 -15.62
C GLY A 167 23.02 -10.90 -14.15
N PHE A 168 21.72 -10.83 -13.90
CA PHE A 168 21.16 -10.72 -12.55
C PHE A 168 21.27 -12.06 -11.80
N PRO A 169 21.47 -12.07 -10.47
CA PRO A 169 21.50 -13.29 -9.69
C PRO A 169 20.14 -14.03 -9.76
N ASP A 170 20.21 -15.33 -9.91
CA ASP A 170 19.06 -16.22 -9.95
C ASP A 170 18.99 -17.04 -8.65
N ALA A 171 17.88 -16.92 -7.95
CA ALA A 171 17.68 -17.61 -6.68
C ALA A 171 17.64 -19.14 -6.79
N GLU A 172 17.56 -19.74 -7.98
CA GLU A 172 17.69 -21.20 -8.15
C GLU A 172 19.14 -21.65 -8.04
N THR A 173 20.08 -20.82 -8.48
CA THR A 173 21.49 -21.19 -8.62
C THR A 173 22.45 -20.42 -7.73
N CYS A 174 22.11 -19.17 -7.39
CA CYS A 174 22.96 -18.30 -6.60
C CYS A 174 22.52 -18.31 -5.12
N PRO A 175 23.37 -18.78 -4.20
CA PRO A 175 23.05 -18.73 -2.79
C PRO A 175 23.09 -17.30 -2.24
N ILE A 176 22.41 -17.10 -1.12
CA ILE A 176 22.59 -15.91 -0.31
C ILE A 176 23.91 -16.06 0.44
N ASP A 177 24.74 -15.07 0.30
CA ASP A 177 26.13 -15.10 0.74
C ASP A 177 26.36 -14.34 2.05
N LEU A 178 25.75 -13.16 2.14
CA LEU A 178 25.74 -12.35 3.35
C LEU A 178 24.31 -11.86 3.63
N VAL A 179 24.00 -11.73 4.90
CA VAL A 179 22.81 -11.01 5.37
C VAL A 179 23.21 -10.17 6.56
N THR A 180 23.00 -8.88 6.48
CA THR A 180 23.17 -8.01 7.64
C THR A 180 21.82 -7.49 8.13
N ILE A 181 21.64 -7.53 9.45
CA ILE A 181 20.50 -6.90 10.13
C ILE A 181 21.03 -5.96 11.21
N ILE A 182 20.58 -4.70 11.20
CA ILE A 182 20.87 -3.73 12.25
C ILE A 182 19.64 -3.55 13.12
N ASP A 183 19.84 -3.67 14.42
CA ASP A 183 18.85 -3.43 15.45
C ASP A 183 18.95 -2.00 15.99
N ASP A 184 17.92 -1.20 15.78
CA ASP A 184 17.86 0.19 16.23
C ASP A 184 17.82 0.34 17.76
N VAL A 185 17.23 -0.62 18.48
CA VAL A 185 17.03 -0.51 19.93
C VAL A 185 18.33 -0.80 20.71
N GLU A 186 18.99 -1.90 20.39
CA GLU A 186 20.22 -2.30 21.03
C GLU A 186 21.45 -1.64 20.40
N LYS A 187 21.30 -1.10 19.18
CA LYS A 187 22.37 -0.54 18.36
C LYS A 187 23.45 -1.58 18.04
N ILE A 188 23.00 -2.75 17.60
CA ILE A 188 23.87 -3.87 17.25
C ILE A 188 23.66 -4.23 15.78
N SER A 189 24.77 -4.43 15.08
CA SER A 189 24.80 -5.02 13.75
C SER A 189 25.05 -6.52 13.83
N TYR A 190 24.21 -7.32 13.22
CA TYR A 190 24.31 -8.78 13.14
C TYR A 190 24.53 -9.16 11.67
N THR A 191 25.69 -9.73 11.36
CA THR A 191 26.04 -10.19 10.03
C THR A 191 26.12 -11.71 10.00
N PHE A 192 25.35 -12.32 9.10
CA PHE A 192 25.32 -13.75 8.83
C PHE A 192 26.07 -13.97 7.52
N ALA A 193 27.07 -14.83 7.54
CA ALA A 193 27.94 -15.08 6.39
C ALA A 193 27.98 -16.57 6.06
N LEU A 194 27.79 -16.89 4.79
CA LEU A 194 28.01 -18.22 4.24
C LEU A 194 29.47 -18.37 3.88
N VAL A 195 30.17 -19.30 4.51
CA VAL A 195 31.63 -19.50 4.38
C VAL A 195 31.95 -20.94 3.97
N GLY A 196 33.21 -21.20 3.63
CA GLY A 196 33.71 -22.55 3.36
C GLY A 196 33.28 -23.12 2.00
N ARG A 197 32.83 -22.30 1.08
CA ARG A 197 32.38 -22.76 -0.23
C ARG A 197 33.55 -23.18 -1.12
N GLU A 198 33.56 -24.47 -1.47
CA GLU A 198 34.57 -25.02 -2.37
C GLU A 198 34.16 -24.87 -3.84
N CYS A 199 35.16 -24.73 -4.69
CA CYS A 199 34.98 -24.71 -6.13
C CYS A 199 34.61 -26.09 -6.66
N VAL A 200 33.45 -26.23 -7.28
CA VAL A 200 33.13 -27.43 -8.04
C VAL A 200 33.99 -27.43 -9.31
N GLU A 201 35.09 -28.20 -9.32
CA GLU A 201 36.01 -28.22 -10.43
C GLU A 201 35.40 -28.82 -11.69
N LYS A 202 35.49 -28.08 -12.81
CA LYS A 202 35.11 -28.60 -14.13
C LYS A 202 36.31 -29.35 -14.72
N ASP A 203 36.04 -30.49 -15.36
CA ASP A 203 37.08 -31.23 -16.05
C ASP A 203 37.61 -30.44 -17.26
N ILE A 204 38.82 -29.93 -17.14
CA ILE A 204 39.47 -29.14 -18.18
C ILE A 204 39.72 -29.97 -19.43
N SER A 205 39.93 -31.29 -19.29
CA SER A 205 40.15 -32.20 -20.43
C SER A 205 38.92 -32.38 -21.32
N ALA A 206 37.74 -32.08 -20.79
CA ALA A 206 36.49 -32.12 -21.52
C ALA A 206 36.20 -30.87 -22.36
N PHE A 207 37.03 -29.84 -22.29
CA PHE A 207 36.83 -28.62 -23.08
C PHE A 207 37.27 -28.81 -24.52
N HIS A 208 36.38 -28.52 -25.46
CA HIS A 208 36.60 -28.65 -26.90
C HIS A 208 36.12 -27.38 -27.62
N GLY A 209 36.61 -27.16 -28.84
CA GLY A 209 36.20 -26.08 -29.75
C GLY A 209 37.27 -25.01 -29.94
N SER A 210 36.98 -24.02 -30.73
CA SER A 210 37.94 -22.97 -31.14
C SER A 210 38.36 -22.00 -30.01
N ASP A 211 37.71 -22.06 -28.85
CA ASP A 211 37.92 -21.17 -27.69
C ASP A 211 38.39 -21.93 -26.44
N VAL A 212 38.97 -23.14 -26.61
CA VAL A 212 39.42 -24.04 -25.51
C VAL A 212 40.35 -23.34 -24.54
N ASP A 213 41.37 -22.65 -25.03
CA ASP A 213 42.34 -21.92 -24.19
C ASP A 213 41.66 -20.83 -23.34
N ALA A 214 40.68 -20.16 -23.87
CA ALA A 214 39.93 -19.14 -23.10
C ALA A 214 39.05 -19.79 -22.02
N LYS A 215 38.47 -20.95 -22.27
CA LYS A 215 37.70 -21.73 -21.29
C LYS A 215 38.60 -22.26 -20.17
N ILE A 216 39.78 -22.76 -20.52
CA ILE A 216 40.77 -23.22 -19.53
C ILE A 216 41.22 -22.08 -18.63
N LYS A 217 41.57 -20.93 -19.23
CA LYS A 217 41.98 -19.73 -18.45
C LYS A 217 40.89 -19.26 -17.51
N ARG A 218 39.62 -19.24 -17.94
CA ARG A 218 38.50 -18.87 -17.08
C ARG A 218 38.33 -19.85 -15.92
N GLU A 219 38.43 -21.15 -16.18
CA GLU A 219 38.28 -22.16 -15.13
C GLU A 219 39.43 -22.07 -14.12
N MET A 220 40.68 -21.88 -14.57
CA MET A 220 41.82 -21.68 -13.68
C MET A 220 41.64 -20.41 -12.82
N TYR A 221 41.24 -19.28 -13.44
CA TYR A 221 40.97 -18.04 -12.71
C TYR A 221 39.84 -18.21 -11.70
N ARG A 222 38.75 -18.91 -12.06
CA ARG A 222 37.67 -19.24 -11.16
C ARG A 222 38.18 -20.02 -9.93
N ARG A 223 38.98 -21.06 -10.14
CA ARG A 223 39.58 -21.87 -9.04
C ARG A 223 40.48 -21.02 -8.13
N GLU A 224 41.23 -20.10 -8.69
CA GLU A 224 42.04 -19.17 -7.91
C GLU A 224 41.19 -18.24 -7.05
N LEU A 225 40.08 -17.72 -7.58
CA LEU A 225 39.14 -16.90 -6.83
C LEU A 225 38.57 -17.65 -5.62
N TYR A 226 38.09 -18.88 -5.79
CA TYR A 226 37.60 -19.69 -4.66
C TYR A 226 38.68 -19.98 -3.61
N LYS A 227 39.87 -20.29 -4.03
CA LYS A 227 41.01 -20.48 -3.09
C LYS A 227 41.36 -19.18 -2.35
N SER A 228 41.36 -18.06 -3.05
CA SER A 228 41.57 -16.75 -2.46
C SER A 228 40.52 -16.44 -1.41
N ARG A 229 39.22 -16.67 -1.76
CA ARG A 229 38.12 -16.45 -0.84
C ARG A 229 38.25 -17.29 0.45
N LEU A 230 38.45 -18.59 0.34
CA LEU A 230 38.60 -19.47 1.51
C LEU A 230 39.74 -19.00 2.45
N LYS A 231 40.86 -18.53 1.89
CA LYS A 231 41.93 -17.94 2.65
C LYS A 231 41.52 -16.67 3.38
N GLN A 232 40.85 -15.76 2.67
CA GLN A 232 40.40 -14.48 3.22
C GLN A 232 39.27 -14.64 4.25
N GLU A 233 38.36 -15.60 4.06
CA GLU A 233 37.33 -15.96 5.06
C GLU A 233 38.00 -16.39 6.38
N LYS A 234 39.04 -17.22 6.28
CA LYS A 234 39.80 -17.64 7.47
C LYS A 234 40.52 -16.46 8.12
N GLU A 235 41.22 -15.63 7.35
CA GLU A 235 41.90 -14.42 7.85
C GLU A 235 40.89 -13.47 8.52
N PHE A 236 39.70 -13.32 7.96
CA PHE A 236 38.62 -12.52 8.55
C PHE A 236 38.16 -13.09 9.89
N MET A 237 37.92 -14.41 9.96
CA MET A 237 37.48 -15.09 11.19
C MET A 237 38.53 -15.06 12.27
N ASP A 238 39.81 -15.12 11.89
CA ASP A 238 40.95 -15.05 12.83
C ASP A 238 41.19 -13.61 13.39
N ASP A 239 40.71 -12.56 12.66
CA ASP A 239 40.90 -11.14 13.01
C ASP A 239 39.58 -10.39 13.27
N ILE A 240 38.58 -11.05 13.85
CA ILE A 240 37.26 -10.44 14.09
C ILE A 240 37.36 -9.14 14.93
N GLU A 241 38.21 -9.11 15.95
CA GLU A 241 38.33 -7.92 16.79
C GLU A 241 38.96 -6.75 16.02
N GLY A 242 39.96 -6.99 15.16
CA GLY A 242 40.50 -5.96 14.27
C GLY A 242 39.48 -5.45 13.25
N VAL A 243 38.57 -6.33 12.76
CA VAL A 243 37.43 -5.89 11.90
C VAL A 243 36.47 -5.02 12.68
N LYS A 244 36.13 -5.35 13.91
CA LYS A 244 35.24 -4.53 14.74
C LYS A 244 35.85 -3.15 15.03
N GLU A 245 37.15 -3.09 15.37
CA GLU A 245 37.85 -1.83 15.57
C GLU A 245 37.78 -0.94 14.32
N GLU A 246 38.03 -1.52 13.13
CA GLU A 246 37.91 -0.79 11.86
C GLU A 246 36.47 -0.28 11.63
N LEU A 247 35.44 -1.10 11.88
CA LEU A 247 34.04 -0.70 11.74
C LEU A 247 33.67 0.43 12.72
N HIS A 248 34.17 0.37 13.95
CA HIS A 248 33.97 1.42 14.95
C HIS A 248 34.67 2.73 14.52
N GLU A 249 35.91 2.66 14.03
CA GLU A 249 36.59 3.84 13.48
C GLU A 249 35.86 4.45 12.28
N MET A 250 35.34 3.61 11.39
CA MET A 250 34.65 4.09 10.18
C MET A 250 33.26 4.68 10.44
N PHE A 251 32.50 4.13 11.39
CA PHE A 251 31.05 4.34 11.43
C PHE A 251 30.47 4.86 12.75
N ASP A 252 31.18 4.76 13.89
CA ASP A 252 30.60 5.13 15.20
C ASP A 252 30.22 6.60 15.29
N GLU A 253 31.04 7.48 14.77
CA GLU A 253 30.80 8.92 14.81
C GLU A 253 29.49 9.30 14.06
N THR A 254 29.16 8.52 13.03
CA THR A 254 28.00 8.78 12.17
C THR A 254 26.75 8.02 12.62
N TYR A 255 26.89 6.75 13.03
CA TYR A 255 25.75 5.86 13.23
C TYR A 255 25.57 5.37 14.67
N GLY A 256 26.60 5.46 15.51
CA GLY A 256 26.52 5.10 16.92
C GLY A 256 26.21 3.63 17.20
N ILE A 257 26.72 2.72 16.37
CA ILE A 257 26.58 1.27 16.56
C ILE A 257 27.48 0.84 17.74
N LYS A 258 26.91 0.10 18.68
CA LYS A 258 27.61 -0.31 19.91
C LYS A 258 28.40 -1.60 19.76
N ASP A 259 27.98 -2.49 18.87
CA ASP A 259 28.65 -3.78 18.67
C ASP A 259 28.35 -4.34 17.27
N TYR A 260 29.29 -5.08 16.75
CA TYR A 260 29.20 -5.81 15.49
C TYR A 260 29.34 -7.30 15.77
N LYS A 261 28.33 -8.11 15.47
CA LYS A 261 28.31 -9.55 15.70
C LYS A 261 28.32 -10.31 14.39
N PHE A 262 29.25 -11.23 14.25
CA PHE A 262 29.42 -12.05 13.06
C PHE A 262 29.07 -13.49 13.37
N TYR A 263 28.29 -14.11 12.47
CA TYR A 263 27.88 -15.51 12.53
C TYR A 263 28.22 -16.20 11.21
N PHE A 264 29.04 -17.24 11.28
CA PHE A 264 29.53 -17.96 10.11
C PHE A 264 28.85 -19.31 9.99
N TYR A 265 28.43 -19.65 8.78
CA TYR A 265 27.73 -20.89 8.47
C TYR A 265 28.30 -21.51 7.19
N GLU A 266 28.49 -22.84 7.19
CA GLU A 266 28.85 -23.61 6.00
C GLU A 266 27.60 -24.03 5.22
N ASP A 267 26.42 -23.94 5.82
CA ASP A 267 25.13 -24.33 5.25
C ASP A 267 24.17 -23.15 5.22
N GLU A 268 23.72 -22.81 4.00
CA GLU A 268 22.78 -21.68 3.75
C GLU A 268 21.43 -21.89 4.44
N ALA A 269 20.91 -23.14 4.46
CA ALA A 269 19.62 -23.42 5.09
C ALA A 269 19.67 -23.10 6.59
N THR A 270 20.72 -23.53 7.28
CA THR A 270 20.95 -23.22 8.68
C THR A 270 21.10 -21.71 8.91
N MET A 271 21.85 -21.02 8.05
CA MET A 271 22.04 -19.57 8.12
C MET A 271 20.70 -18.84 8.06
N LEU A 272 19.85 -19.15 7.08
CA LEU A 272 18.54 -18.49 6.91
C LEU A 272 17.58 -18.83 8.06
N VAL A 273 17.57 -20.05 8.58
CA VAL A 273 16.77 -20.41 9.76
C VAL A 273 17.22 -19.61 10.99
N ARG A 274 18.52 -19.44 11.18
CA ARG A 274 19.07 -18.63 12.31
C ARG A 274 18.76 -17.14 12.16
N LEU A 275 18.80 -16.61 10.93
CA LEU A 275 18.39 -15.23 10.65
C LEU A 275 16.94 -14.97 11.11
N PHE A 276 15.99 -15.80 10.67
CA PHE A 276 14.59 -15.63 11.07
C PHE A 276 14.35 -15.93 12.55
N SER A 277 15.14 -16.83 13.15
CA SER A 277 15.12 -17.04 14.60
C SER A 277 15.55 -15.77 15.36
N LEU A 278 16.58 -15.06 14.87
CA LEU A 278 16.98 -13.77 15.45
C LEU A 278 15.86 -12.73 15.29
N ILE A 279 15.28 -12.57 14.10
CA ILE A 279 14.18 -11.62 13.84
C ILE A 279 13.00 -11.89 14.80
N ASN A 280 12.63 -13.16 14.96
CA ASN A 280 11.58 -13.59 15.87
C ASN A 280 11.92 -13.39 17.36
N THR A 281 13.20 -13.35 17.70
CA THR A 281 13.68 -13.05 19.06
C THR A 281 13.69 -11.56 19.35
N LEU A 282 14.17 -10.76 18.41
CA LEU A 282 14.21 -9.30 18.52
C LEU A 282 12.80 -8.69 18.57
N LYS A 283 11.85 -9.26 17.82
CA LYS A 283 10.44 -8.83 17.76
C LYS A 283 10.31 -7.31 17.55
N ARG A 284 11.10 -6.71 16.64
CA ARG A 284 10.98 -5.28 16.33
C ARG A 284 9.63 -4.98 15.68
N ASP A 285 9.15 -3.75 15.81
CA ASP A 285 7.84 -3.37 15.28
C ASP A 285 7.85 -3.36 13.76
N VAL A 286 8.94 -2.84 13.16
CA VAL A 286 9.12 -2.79 11.71
C VAL A 286 10.52 -3.26 11.33
N THR A 287 10.62 -4.08 10.28
CA THR A 287 11.86 -4.41 9.59
C THR A 287 11.85 -3.74 8.22
N LEU A 288 12.81 -2.84 8.01
CA LEU A 288 12.95 -2.09 6.76
C LEU A 288 13.95 -2.78 5.83
N ILE A 289 13.61 -2.79 4.54
CA ILE A 289 14.46 -3.32 3.46
C ILE A 289 14.41 -2.33 2.30
N TRP A 290 15.57 -1.97 1.75
CA TRP A 290 15.62 -1.10 0.58
C TRP A 290 15.38 -1.89 -0.70
N ASN A 291 14.25 -1.66 -1.38
CA ASN A 291 13.80 -2.45 -2.53
C ASN A 291 13.45 -3.90 -2.18
N MET A 292 12.62 -4.07 -1.16
CA MET A 292 12.16 -5.36 -0.63
C MET A 292 11.63 -6.32 -1.72
N SER A 293 11.24 -5.80 -2.89
CA SER A 293 10.75 -6.60 -4.02
C SER A 293 11.82 -7.52 -4.64
N PHE A 294 13.09 -7.35 -4.27
CA PHE A 294 14.18 -8.26 -4.59
C PHE A 294 14.42 -9.24 -3.43
N ASP A 295 14.72 -8.74 -2.24
CA ASP A 295 15.23 -9.53 -1.11
C ASP A 295 14.24 -10.58 -0.63
N ILE A 296 13.01 -10.21 -0.34
CA ILE A 296 12.01 -11.14 0.21
C ILE A 296 11.64 -12.27 -0.76
N PRO A 297 11.30 -11.99 -2.04
CA PRO A 297 11.07 -13.07 -3.01
C PRO A 297 12.30 -13.95 -3.23
N TYR A 298 13.51 -13.37 -3.14
CA TYR A 298 14.76 -14.10 -3.25
C TYR A 298 14.94 -15.08 -2.10
N ILE A 299 14.83 -14.62 -0.86
CA ILE A 299 14.89 -15.47 0.35
C ILE A 299 13.82 -16.57 0.29
N TYR A 300 12.58 -16.20 -0.07
CA TYR A 300 11.47 -17.16 -0.20
C TYR A 300 11.80 -18.28 -1.18
N LYS A 301 12.30 -17.93 -2.37
CA LYS A 301 12.69 -18.90 -3.40
C LYS A 301 13.88 -19.74 -2.94
N ARG A 302 14.89 -19.15 -2.29
CA ARG A 302 16.04 -19.88 -1.74
C ARG A 302 15.62 -20.94 -0.72
N LEU A 303 14.77 -20.58 0.24
CA LEU A 303 14.23 -21.54 1.21
C LEU A 303 13.56 -22.72 0.49
N THR A 304 12.76 -22.45 -0.54
CA THR A 304 12.10 -23.49 -1.32
C THR A 304 13.11 -24.40 -2.04
N VAL A 305 14.15 -23.84 -2.65
CA VAL A 305 15.22 -24.57 -3.34
C VAL A 305 16.01 -25.46 -2.36
N LEU A 306 16.20 -24.98 -1.13
CA LEU A 306 16.87 -25.69 -0.05
C LEU A 306 15.98 -26.77 0.61
N GLY A 307 14.74 -26.94 0.13
CA GLY A 307 13.80 -27.94 0.66
C GLY A 307 13.12 -27.55 1.96
N LEU A 308 13.19 -26.27 2.33
CA LEU A 308 12.54 -25.70 3.51
C LEU A 308 11.18 -25.09 3.13
N ASP A 309 10.20 -25.20 4.03
CA ASP A 309 8.95 -24.45 3.87
C ASP A 309 9.14 -22.99 4.32
N PRO A 310 9.08 -22.00 3.40
CA PRO A 310 9.22 -20.60 3.76
C PRO A 310 8.24 -20.15 4.85
N LYS A 311 7.04 -20.73 4.87
CA LYS A 311 6.03 -20.41 5.88
C LYS A 311 6.48 -20.81 7.29
N GLU A 312 7.16 -21.95 7.42
CA GLU A 312 7.66 -22.41 8.72
C GLU A 312 8.90 -21.63 9.19
N VAL A 313 9.73 -21.16 8.25
CA VAL A 313 10.96 -20.43 8.58
C VAL A 313 10.68 -18.95 8.83
N MET A 314 9.95 -18.28 7.92
CA MET A 314 9.78 -16.82 7.94
C MET A 314 8.72 -16.35 8.92
N CYS A 315 7.70 -17.16 9.20
CA CYS A 315 6.66 -16.79 10.18
C CYS A 315 7.11 -17.06 11.62
N SER A 316 6.57 -16.27 12.54
CA SER A 316 6.81 -16.51 13.96
C SER A 316 6.11 -17.79 14.44
N PRO A 317 6.76 -18.59 15.30
CA PRO A 317 6.20 -19.87 15.77
C PRO A 317 4.95 -19.71 16.63
N ASP A 318 4.75 -18.54 17.24
CA ASP A 318 3.61 -18.27 18.14
C ASP A 318 2.26 -18.16 17.42
N PHE A 319 2.26 -18.16 16.06
CA PHE A 319 1.06 -18.02 15.24
C PHE A 319 0.51 -19.40 14.82
N PRO A 320 -0.67 -19.82 15.29
CA PRO A 320 -1.22 -21.15 15.02
C PRO A 320 -1.63 -21.38 13.57
N SER A 321 -1.98 -20.33 12.83
CA SER A 321 -2.18 -20.34 11.39
C SER A 321 -1.32 -19.24 10.77
N LYS A 322 -0.65 -19.57 9.68
CA LYS A 322 0.41 -18.73 9.12
C LYS A 322 0.09 -18.32 7.69
N GLU A 323 0.32 -17.06 7.37
CA GLU A 323 0.42 -16.55 5.99
C GLU A 323 1.86 -16.16 5.71
N CYS A 324 2.35 -16.49 4.50
CA CYS A 324 3.68 -16.11 4.04
C CYS A 324 3.65 -16.01 2.51
N TRP A 325 3.46 -14.79 2.01
CA TRP A 325 3.46 -14.52 0.56
C TRP A 325 3.75 -13.06 0.26
N PHE A 326 4.42 -12.82 -0.86
CA PHE A 326 4.78 -11.48 -1.30
C PHE A 326 3.81 -11.00 -2.38
N LYS A 327 3.23 -9.82 -2.15
CA LYS A 327 2.40 -9.12 -3.12
C LYS A 327 3.26 -8.13 -3.89
N LYS A 328 3.47 -8.40 -5.18
CA LYS A 328 4.15 -7.47 -6.09
C LYS A 328 3.12 -6.63 -6.86
N ASP A 329 3.29 -5.34 -6.83
CA ASP A 329 2.51 -4.41 -7.65
C ASP A 329 3.10 -4.32 -9.06
N ILE A 330 2.47 -5.04 -10.00
CA ILE A 330 2.90 -5.07 -11.40
C ILE A 330 2.28 -3.97 -12.26
N ARG A 331 1.29 -3.24 -11.73
CA ARG A 331 0.56 -2.20 -12.47
C ARG A 331 1.26 -0.85 -12.40
N ASN A 332 1.91 -0.54 -11.28
CA ASN A 332 2.58 0.72 -11.05
C ASN A 332 4.08 0.58 -11.29
N PHE A 333 4.59 1.32 -12.28
CA PHE A 333 6.02 1.38 -12.57
C PHE A 333 6.74 2.44 -11.72
N ASP A 334 6.04 3.50 -11.36
CA ASP A 334 6.58 4.58 -10.54
C ASP A 334 6.63 4.16 -9.06
N VAL A 335 7.81 4.25 -8.46
CA VAL A 335 8.09 3.84 -7.08
C VAL A 335 7.13 4.48 -6.08
N LYS A 336 6.82 5.77 -6.24
CA LYS A 336 5.92 6.51 -5.34
C LYS A 336 4.46 6.03 -5.33
N ASN A 337 4.07 5.20 -6.33
CA ASN A 337 2.73 4.64 -6.47
C ASN A 337 2.67 3.15 -6.20
N LYS A 338 3.81 2.49 -6.01
CA LYS A 338 3.87 1.05 -5.73
C LYS A 338 3.23 0.69 -4.40
N SER A 339 2.68 -0.51 -4.34
CA SER A 339 2.07 -1.10 -3.15
C SER A 339 2.56 -2.53 -2.90
N ASP A 340 3.86 -2.77 -3.15
CA ASP A 340 4.50 -4.04 -2.80
C ASP A 340 4.39 -4.27 -1.30
N PHE A 341 4.06 -5.50 -0.90
CA PHE A 341 3.89 -5.81 0.52
C PHE A 341 4.15 -7.29 0.80
N PHE A 342 4.81 -7.57 1.92
CA PHE A 342 5.05 -8.91 2.39
C PHE A 342 4.04 -9.29 3.49
N HIS A 343 3.12 -10.18 3.14
CA HIS A 343 2.16 -10.76 4.08
C HIS A 343 2.80 -11.92 4.81
N VAL A 344 3.13 -11.72 6.07
CA VAL A 344 3.76 -12.72 6.93
C VAL A 344 3.19 -12.67 8.33
N SER A 345 2.87 -13.85 8.89
CA SER A 345 2.41 -13.97 10.27
C SER A 345 3.61 -13.81 11.22
N SER A 346 3.87 -12.58 11.62
CA SER A 346 5.04 -12.21 12.40
C SER A 346 4.74 -11.05 13.35
N TYR A 347 5.55 -10.89 14.39
CA TYR A 347 5.53 -9.73 15.26
C TYR A 347 6.07 -8.47 14.60
N THR A 348 6.88 -8.61 13.55
CA THR A 348 7.45 -7.49 12.80
C THR A 348 6.73 -7.29 11.47
N ILE A 349 6.56 -6.05 11.08
CA ILE A 349 6.04 -5.66 9.78
C ILE A 349 7.24 -5.44 8.87
N PHE A 350 7.36 -6.22 7.81
CA PHE A 350 8.37 -5.96 6.78
C PHE A 350 7.87 -4.88 5.84
N TYR A 351 8.66 -3.83 5.65
CA TYR A 351 8.26 -2.71 4.81
C TYR A 351 9.38 -2.27 3.86
N ASP A 352 9.01 -1.96 2.62
CA ASP A 352 9.95 -1.44 1.62
C ASP A 352 10.26 0.03 1.91
N GLN A 353 11.49 0.29 2.37
CA GLN A 353 11.93 1.63 2.75
C GLN A 353 11.99 2.59 1.55
N MET A 354 12.36 2.09 0.37
CA MET A 354 12.41 2.89 -0.86
C MET A 354 11.00 3.37 -1.26
N ILE A 355 10.01 2.47 -1.22
CA ILE A 355 8.61 2.80 -1.49
C ILE A 355 8.08 3.77 -0.43
N LEU A 356 8.34 3.51 0.85
CA LEU A 356 7.93 4.38 1.96
C LEU A 356 8.45 5.80 1.79
N TYR A 357 9.77 5.93 1.56
CA TYR A 357 10.43 7.21 1.32
C TYR A 357 9.79 7.97 0.15
N ALA A 358 9.59 7.29 -0.98
CA ALA A 358 9.01 7.88 -2.19
C ALA A 358 7.54 8.28 -1.99
N ALA A 359 6.72 7.43 -1.35
CA ALA A 359 5.30 7.66 -1.16
C ALA A 359 5.00 8.85 -0.22
N ILE A 360 5.80 9.01 0.86
CA ILE A 360 5.66 10.16 1.77
C ILE A 360 5.99 11.48 1.06
N ARG A 361 6.88 11.44 0.07
CA ARG A 361 7.34 12.63 -0.67
C ARG A 361 6.65 12.82 -2.01
N LYS A 362 5.60 12.07 -2.29
CA LYS A 362 4.86 12.09 -3.56
C LYS A 362 4.43 13.48 -4.03
N GLY A 363 4.08 14.37 -3.11
CA GLY A 363 3.67 15.76 -3.40
C GLY A 363 4.83 16.76 -3.54
N ARG A 364 6.09 16.31 -3.44
CA ARG A 364 7.28 17.17 -3.58
C ARG A 364 7.83 17.07 -5.01
N SER A 365 8.86 17.88 -5.31
CA SER A 365 9.56 17.81 -6.61
C SER A 365 10.04 16.38 -6.91
N GLU A 366 10.01 16.00 -8.18
CA GLU A 366 10.46 14.67 -8.62
C GLU A 366 11.91 14.38 -8.22
N LEU A 367 12.12 13.16 -7.72
CA LEU A 367 13.46 12.68 -7.42
C LEU A 367 14.13 12.17 -8.70
N ARG A 368 15.40 12.52 -8.89
CA ARG A 368 16.18 12.01 -10.03
C ARG A 368 16.43 10.50 -9.96
N SER A 369 16.47 9.94 -8.76
CA SER A 369 16.72 8.52 -8.53
C SER A 369 16.18 8.08 -7.16
N HIS A 370 15.80 6.81 -7.05
CA HIS A 370 15.44 6.16 -5.78
C HIS A 370 16.52 5.17 -5.31
N LYS A 371 17.72 5.20 -5.93
CA LYS A 371 18.84 4.35 -5.49
C LYS A 371 19.31 4.76 -4.10
N LEU A 372 19.67 3.77 -3.27
CA LEU A 372 20.14 3.98 -1.90
C LEU A 372 21.29 5.00 -1.82
N THR A 373 22.29 4.89 -2.70
CA THR A 373 23.39 5.86 -2.81
C THR A 373 22.91 7.30 -3.01
N TYR A 374 21.93 7.50 -3.90
CA TYR A 374 21.44 8.86 -4.19
C TYR A 374 20.68 9.44 -3.01
N ILE A 375 19.84 8.64 -2.37
CA ILE A 375 19.05 9.09 -1.22
C ILE A 375 19.93 9.27 0.02
N GLY A 376 20.90 8.37 0.27
CA GLY A 376 21.88 8.50 1.35
C GLY A 376 22.68 9.81 1.23
N LYS A 377 23.20 10.10 0.04
CA LYS A 377 23.90 11.37 -0.22
C LYS A 377 23.03 12.60 -0.01
N ARG A 378 21.75 12.51 -0.37
CA ARG A 378 20.80 13.60 -0.22
C ARG A 378 20.40 13.87 1.23
N GLU A 379 20.09 12.83 2.01
CA GLU A 379 19.50 12.98 3.34
C GLU A 379 20.55 13.07 4.45
N ILE A 380 21.65 12.33 4.32
CA ILE A 380 22.68 12.20 5.35
C ILE A 380 24.09 12.54 4.87
N ASN A 381 24.23 13.00 3.63
CA ASN A 381 25.50 13.29 2.97
C ASN A 381 26.50 12.11 2.99
N ASP A 382 25.99 10.88 2.89
CA ASP A 382 26.76 9.65 2.89
C ASP A 382 26.34 8.73 1.75
N GLU A 383 27.23 7.85 1.29
CA GLU A 383 26.99 6.98 0.14
C GLU A 383 27.62 5.61 0.33
N LYS A 384 27.29 4.66 -0.57
CA LYS A 384 27.87 3.31 -0.58
C LYS A 384 29.39 3.36 -0.68
N LEU A 385 30.05 2.33 -0.13
CA LEU A 385 31.48 2.18 -0.30
C LEU A 385 31.86 1.98 -1.76
N ASP A 386 32.95 2.61 -2.18
CA ASP A 386 33.51 2.38 -3.50
C ASP A 386 34.38 1.11 -3.50
N TYR A 387 34.06 0.20 -4.41
CA TYR A 387 34.79 -1.07 -4.61
C TYR A 387 35.37 -1.18 -6.03
N SER A 388 35.39 -0.11 -6.79
CA SER A 388 35.84 -0.11 -8.20
C SER A 388 37.27 -0.61 -8.37
N GLU A 389 38.13 -0.46 -7.37
CA GLU A 389 39.51 -0.96 -7.36
C GLU A 389 39.59 -2.49 -7.15
N ASP A 390 38.57 -3.11 -6.52
CA ASP A 390 38.54 -4.54 -6.22
C ASP A 390 37.80 -5.38 -7.27
N GLY A 391 37.35 -4.73 -8.37
CA GLY A 391 36.64 -5.36 -9.45
C GLY A 391 35.17 -4.96 -9.52
N ASP A 392 34.27 -5.94 -9.67
CA ASP A 392 32.82 -5.72 -9.69
C ASP A 392 32.16 -6.39 -8.48
N ILE A 393 30.87 -6.11 -8.29
CA ILE A 393 30.08 -6.65 -7.16
C ILE A 393 30.07 -8.19 -7.13
N LYS A 394 30.30 -8.86 -8.25
CA LYS A 394 30.34 -10.33 -8.32
C LYS A 394 31.67 -10.92 -7.86
N THR A 395 32.75 -10.14 -7.97
CA THR A 395 34.10 -10.60 -7.68
C THR A 395 34.64 -10.12 -6.35
N ILE A 396 34.11 -9.02 -5.79
CA ILE A 396 34.61 -8.43 -4.54
C ILE A 396 34.63 -9.44 -3.38
N GLY A 397 33.61 -10.31 -3.26
CA GLY A 397 33.57 -11.37 -2.24
C GLY A 397 34.71 -12.40 -2.35
N TYR A 398 35.42 -12.42 -3.49
CA TYR A 398 36.54 -13.32 -3.79
C TYR A 398 37.89 -12.61 -3.81
N THR A 399 37.91 -11.33 -4.16
CA THR A 399 39.15 -10.53 -4.25
C THR A 399 39.43 -9.77 -2.97
N ASN A 400 38.41 -9.33 -2.26
CA ASN A 400 38.52 -8.61 -0.98
C ASN A 400 37.33 -8.90 -0.07
N TYR A 401 37.35 -10.06 0.59
CA TYR A 401 36.24 -10.53 1.41
C TYR A 401 35.91 -9.60 2.59
N ARG A 402 36.94 -9.02 3.23
CA ARG A 402 36.76 -8.06 4.35
C ARG A 402 35.97 -6.84 3.87
N LYS A 403 36.35 -6.24 2.76
CA LYS A 403 35.66 -5.09 2.19
C LYS A 403 34.24 -5.46 1.74
N TYR A 404 34.01 -6.67 1.24
CA TYR A 404 32.70 -7.17 0.86
C TYR A 404 31.73 -7.22 2.06
N VAL A 405 32.18 -7.73 3.20
CA VAL A 405 31.40 -7.75 4.44
C VAL A 405 31.11 -6.34 4.93
N ILE A 406 32.13 -5.47 4.94
CA ILE A 406 31.97 -4.05 5.33
C ILE A 406 31.01 -3.32 4.38
N TYR A 407 31.03 -3.63 3.07
CA TYR A 407 30.11 -3.08 2.08
C TYR A 407 28.65 -3.42 2.41
N ASN A 408 28.31 -4.69 2.68
CA ASN A 408 26.96 -5.08 3.07
C ASN A 408 26.50 -4.38 4.37
N ILE A 409 27.37 -4.31 5.38
CA ILE A 409 27.10 -3.56 6.63
C ILE A 409 26.81 -2.09 6.32
N LYS A 410 27.60 -1.47 5.44
CA LYS A 410 27.44 -0.06 5.05
C LYS A 410 26.09 0.19 4.35
N ASP A 411 25.63 -0.72 3.52
CA ASP A 411 24.33 -0.60 2.85
C ASP A 411 23.20 -0.57 3.89
N VAL A 412 23.25 -1.39 4.92
CA VAL A 412 22.26 -1.38 6.00
C VAL A 412 22.40 -0.15 6.90
N LEU A 413 23.63 0.33 7.15
CA LEU A 413 23.88 1.59 7.87
C LEU A 413 23.29 2.81 7.15
N LEU A 414 23.35 2.84 5.82
CA LEU A 414 22.69 3.90 5.03
C LEU A 414 21.18 3.86 5.22
N GLN A 415 20.56 2.67 5.20
CA GLN A 415 19.11 2.53 5.47
C GLN A 415 18.77 3.05 6.86
N TYR A 416 19.54 2.67 7.87
CA TYR A 416 19.40 3.12 9.24
C TYR A 416 19.52 4.65 9.36
N GLY A 417 20.58 5.25 8.80
CA GLY A 417 20.81 6.70 8.86
C GLY A 417 19.74 7.51 8.14
N ILE A 418 19.24 7.03 6.99
CA ILE A 418 18.10 7.66 6.28
C ILE A 418 16.87 7.68 7.19
N GLU A 419 16.51 6.58 7.83
CA GLU A 419 15.35 6.51 8.71
C GLU A 419 15.53 7.35 9.98
N ASP A 420 16.73 7.33 10.59
CA ASP A 420 17.07 8.18 11.74
C ASP A 420 16.87 9.67 11.41
N ARG A 421 17.24 10.07 10.20
CA ARG A 421 17.06 11.44 9.70
C ARG A 421 15.62 11.79 9.33
N THR A 422 14.86 10.85 8.76
CA THR A 422 13.56 11.15 8.12
C THR A 422 12.37 10.79 8.98
N SER A 423 12.49 9.83 9.89
CA SER A 423 11.42 9.28 10.74
C SER A 423 10.17 8.86 9.93
N ASP A 424 10.41 8.26 8.77
CA ASP A 424 9.33 7.88 7.85
C ASP A 424 8.44 6.78 8.44
N VAL A 425 8.99 5.88 9.25
CA VAL A 425 8.24 4.83 9.96
C VAL A 425 7.27 5.41 10.98
N ASP A 426 7.65 6.48 11.68
CA ASP A 426 6.75 7.14 12.62
C ASP A 426 5.55 7.76 11.88
N THR A 427 5.79 8.34 10.71
CA THR A 427 4.74 8.83 9.80
C THR A 427 3.85 7.69 9.30
N LEU A 428 4.43 6.55 8.91
CA LEU A 428 3.70 5.35 8.49
C LEU A 428 2.77 4.84 9.59
N TYR A 429 3.32 4.68 10.80
CA TYR A 429 2.55 4.24 11.97
C TYR A 429 1.42 5.22 12.30
N PHE A 430 1.72 6.51 12.39
CA PHE A 430 0.75 7.54 12.70
C PHE A 430 -0.42 7.54 11.71
N LYS A 431 -0.13 7.46 10.40
CA LYS A 431 -1.17 7.35 9.36
C LYS A 431 -2.00 6.08 9.50
N SER A 432 -1.36 4.93 9.75
CA SER A 432 -2.06 3.65 9.95
C SER A 432 -2.97 3.72 11.17
N PHE A 433 -2.48 4.22 12.27
CA PHE A 433 -3.26 4.35 13.51
C PHE A 433 -4.39 5.36 13.34
N GLN A 434 -4.10 6.58 12.90
CA GLN A 434 -5.09 7.65 12.79
C GLN A 434 -6.25 7.29 11.84
N ASN A 435 -5.92 6.66 10.71
CA ASN A 435 -6.86 6.32 9.65
C ASN A 435 -7.43 4.91 9.77
N ILE A 436 -7.16 4.19 10.87
CA ILE A 436 -7.56 2.79 11.09
C ILE A 436 -7.28 1.88 9.88
N THR A 437 -6.20 2.16 9.15
CA THR A 437 -5.87 1.50 7.89
C THR A 437 -4.67 0.58 8.05
N GLN A 438 -4.71 -0.59 7.40
CA GLN A 438 -3.61 -1.54 7.38
C GLN A 438 -2.40 -0.98 6.60
N TYR A 439 -1.19 -1.41 6.94
CA TYR A 439 0.06 -0.89 6.37
C TYR A 439 0.15 -1.06 4.84
N GLU A 440 -0.36 -2.16 4.29
CA GLU A 440 -0.38 -2.40 2.83
C GLU A 440 -1.31 -1.47 2.05
N ASN A 441 -2.17 -0.72 2.75
CA ASN A 441 -3.17 0.15 2.12
C ASN A 441 -3.01 1.63 2.47
N ILE A 442 -2.01 1.99 3.28
CA ILE A 442 -1.88 3.33 3.87
C ILE A 442 -1.71 4.46 2.83
N PHE A 443 -1.18 4.14 1.65
CA PHE A 443 -1.03 5.08 0.54
C PHE A 443 -2.10 4.92 -0.55
N LYS A 444 -3.07 4.00 -0.36
CA LYS A 444 -4.23 3.86 -1.25
C LYS A 444 -5.33 4.80 -0.80
N GLN A 445 -5.40 5.94 -1.45
CA GLN A 445 -6.26 7.06 -1.05
C GLN A 445 -7.73 6.66 -0.87
N THR A 446 -8.30 5.90 -1.80
CA THR A 446 -9.69 5.43 -1.73
C THR A 446 -9.96 4.54 -0.51
N VAL A 447 -9.01 3.64 -0.17
CA VAL A 447 -9.14 2.77 1.02
C VAL A 447 -9.04 3.58 2.31
N VAL A 448 -8.08 4.52 2.35
CA VAL A 448 -7.91 5.41 3.52
C VAL A 448 -9.16 6.25 3.75
N LEU A 449 -9.68 6.89 2.71
CA LEU A 449 -10.89 7.73 2.81
C LEU A 449 -12.08 6.91 3.32
N ARG A 450 -12.32 5.74 2.76
CA ARG A 450 -13.38 4.83 3.21
C ARG A 450 -13.26 4.43 4.69
N ASN A 451 -12.04 4.15 5.15
CA ASN A 451 -11.82 3.80 6.56
C ASN A 451 -12.02 5.00 7.50
N VAL A 452 -11.61 6.19 7.06
CA VAL A 452 -11.84 7.45 7.80
C VAL A 452 -13.32 7.79 7.85
N GLU A 453 -14.05 7.60 6.75
CA GLU A 453 -15.50 7.76 6.66
C GLU A 453 -16.22 6.85 7.67
N TYR A 454 -15.87 5.55 7.71
CA TYR A 454 -16.40 4.63 8.70
C TYR A 454 -16.19 5.12 10.13
N LYS A 455 -14.96 5.54 10.45
CA LYS A 455 -14.61 6.07 11.78
C LYS A 455 -15.42 7.31 12.13
N TYR A 456 -15.61 8.21 11.17
CA TYR A 456 -16.38 9.44 11.35
C TYR A 456 -17.87 9.13 11.57
N PHE A 457 -18.48 8.37 10.70
CA PHE A 457 -19.91 8.02 10.79
C PHE A 457 -20.24 7.26 12.07
N MET A 458 -19.42 6.29 12.44
CA MET A 458 -19.62 5.56 13.69
C MET A 458 -19.55 6.45 14.95
N LYS A 459 -18.82 7.57 14.91
CA LYS A 459 -18.84 8.57 15.99
C LYS A 459 -20.13 9.37 16.04
N GLU A 460 -20.71 9.63 14.88
CA GLU A 460 -21.98 10.37 14.73
C GLU A 460 -23.21 9.46 14.88
N ASN A 461 -23.04 8.20 15.30
CA ASN A 461 -24.10 7.20 15.39
C ASN A 461 -24.77 6.89 14.05
N ILE A 462 -24.00 6.89 13.00
CA ILE A 462 -24.39 6.55 11.63
C ILE A 462 -23.58 5.36 11.17
N VAL A 463 -24.19 4.41 10.47
CA VAL A 463 -23.51 3.25 9.88
C VAL A 463 -23.54 3.35 8.36
N PRO A 464 -22.37 3.34 7.69
CA PRO A 464 -22.33 3.38 6.23
C PRO A 464 -22.86 2.08 5.61
N GLY A 465 -23.54 2.21 4.48
CA GLY A 465 -23.91 1.11 3.60
C GLY A 465 -22.69 0.55 2.85
N ALA A 466 -22.89 -0.48 2.04
CA ALA A 466 -21.83 -1.06 1.25
C ALA A 466 -21.33 -0.08 0.18
N ASN A 467 -20.03 0.19 0.19
CA ASN A 467 -19.39 1.03 -0.83
C ASN A 467 -18.84 0.14 -1.96
N ILE A 468 -19.72 -0.45 -2.75
CA ILE A 468 -19.36 -1.22 -3.93
C ILE A 468 -19.74 -0.37 -5.14
N ASN A 469 -18.74 0.10 -5.89
CA ASN A 469 -18.93 0.80 -7.13
C ASN A 469 -19.73 -0.09 -8.12
N GLY A 470 -20.70 0.46 -8.79
CA GLY A 470 -21.57 -0.30 -9.67
C GLY A 470 -22.60 -1.13 -8.89
N ILE A 471 -23.30 -0.50 -7.95
CA ILE A 471 -24.41 -1.11 -7.23
C ILE A 471 -25.46 -1.50 -8.25
N TYR A 472 -25.47 -2.77 -8.59
CA TYR A 472 -26.61 -3.35 -9.26
C TYR A 472 -27.62 -3.66 -8.17
N ALA A 473 -28.80 -3.09 -8.31
CA ALA A 473 -29.94 -3.55 -7.54
C ALA A 473 -29.98 -5.08 -7.64
N TYR A 474 -30.25 -5.74 -6.54
CA TYR A 474 -30.23 -7.19 -6.40
C TYR A 474 -31.01 -7.93 -7.51
N ASP A 475 -31.99 -7.27 -8.11
CA ASP A 475 -32.90 -7.78 -9.15
C ASP A 475 -32.44 -7.55 -10.59
N ASN A 476 -31.41 -6.74 -10.85
CA ASN A 476 -30.94 -6.46 -12.21
C ASN A 476 -29.61 -7.16 -12.51
N ILE A 477 -29.57 -8.48 -12.38
CA ILE A 477 -28.51 -9.30 -12.96
C ILE A 477 -28.92 -9.61 -14.42
N SER A 478 -29.06 -8.59 -15.25
CA SER A 478 -28.90 -8.74 -16.68
C SER A 478 -27.42 -8.64 -16.97
N GLU A 479 -26.90 -9.58 -17.75
CA GLU A 479 -25.51 -9.68 -18.21
C GLU A 479 -25.14 -8.54 -19.20
N GLU A 480 -25.59 -7.33 -18.96
CA GLU A 480 -25.17 -6.17 -19.72
C GLU A 480 -23.89 -5.62 -19.08
N GLU A 481 -22.90 -5.52 -19.94
CA GLU A 481 -21.52 -5.15 -19.74
C GLU A 481 -21.32 -4.07 -18.64
N ASP A 482 -20.26 -4.26 -17.83
CA ASP A 482 -19.65 -3.24 -16.98
C ASP A 482 -19.31 -1.98 -17.83
N ASP A 483 -20.29 -1.17 -18.10
CA ASP A 483 -20.02 0.24 -18.38
C ASP A 483 -19.48 0.79 -17.06
N ASP A 484 -18.16 0.79 -16.95
CA ASP A 484 -17.46 1.62 -16.00
C ASP A 484 -18.15 2.99 -16.03
N VAL A 485 -18.78 3.38 -14.92
CA VAL A 485 -19.25 4.75 -14.73
C VAL A 485 -17.97 5.58 -14.63
N LEU A 486 -17.39 5.83 -15.80
CA LEU A 486 -16.38 6.83 -15.99
C LEU A 486 -17.08 8.15 -15.63
N TYR A 487 -16.73 8.69 -14.46
CA TYR A 487 -16.90 10.12 -14.28
C TYR A 487 -16.21 10.75 -15.47
N GLU A 488 -16.99 11.29 -16.39
CA GLU A 488 -16.43 12.11 -17.44
C GLU A 488 -15.59 13.17 -16.74
N GLY A 489 -14.28 13.04 -16.86
CA GLY A 489 -13.33 13.98 -16.29
C GLY A 489 -13.62 15.38 -16.84
N ALA A 490 -13.00 16.38 -16.29
CA ALA A 490 -13.06 17.74 -16.81
C ALA A 490 -12.92 17.73 -18.33
N LEU A 491 -13.74 18.52 -19.00
CA LEU A 491 -13.68 18.70 -20.45
C LEU A 491 -12.24 19.13 -20.84
N VAL A 492 -11.45 18.18 -21.30
CA VAL A 492 -10.11 18.45 -21.83
C VAL A 492 -10.29 18.86 -23.28
N GLY A 493 -10.55 20.15 -23.51
CA GLY A 493 -10.50 20.71 -24.85
C GLY A 493 -9.05 20.91 -25.29
N ASN A 494 -8.68 20.42 -26.47
CA ASN A 494 -7.48 20.95 -27.13
C ASN A 494 -7.64 22.46 -27.26
N PRO A 495 -6.65 23.29 -26.83
CA PRO A 495 -6.78 24.72 -26.90
C PRO A 495 -7.07 25.12 -28.36
N ALA A 496 -8.30 25.56 -28.59
CA ALA A 496 -8.61 26.26 -29.81
C ALA A 496 -7.78 27.54 -29.77
N LEU A 497 -6.98 27.77 -30.79
CA LEU A 497 -6.21 29.00 -30.91
C LEU A 497 -7.19 30.16 -31.08
N ILE A 498 -7.50 30.84 -30.00
CA ILE A 498 -8.19 32.13 -30.05
C ILE A 498 -7.16 33.14 -30.47
N THR A 499 -7.18 33.50 -31.75
CA THR A 499 -6.39 34.65 -32.24
C THR A 499 -7.27 35.90 -32.24
N PRO A 500 -6.70 37.10 -32.29
CA PRO A 500 -7.46 38.35 -32.46
C PRO A 500 -8.39 38.36 -33.68
N PHE A 501 -8.26 37.41 -34.60
CA PHE A 501 -8.98 37.29 -35.84
C PHE A 501 -10.04 36.16 -35.85
N GLY A 502 -10.29 35.49 -34.74
CA GLY A 502 -11.31 34.43 -34.62
C GLY A 502 -10.75 33.10 -34.18
N ILE A 503 -11.67 32.11 -34.06
CA ILE A 503 -11.36 30.74 -33.65
C ILE A 503 -10.93 29.96 -34.90
N PHE A 504 -9.69 29.45 -34.92
CA PHE A 504 -9.24 28.56 -35.98
C PHE A 504 -9.30 27.10 -35.53
N ILE A 505 -9.97 26.28 -36.34
CA ILE A 505 -10.03 24.83 -36.11
C ILE A 505 -8.66 24.23 -36.44
N TYR A 506 -8.16 23.45 -35.51
CA TYR A 506 -6.84 22.81 -35.58
C TYR A 506 -6.80 21.71 -36.65
N ASN A 507 -5.86 21.80 -37.57
CA ASN A 507 -5.53 20.68 -38.45
C ASN A 507 -4.45 19.82 -37.80
N LYS A 508 -4.73 18.52 -37.62
CA LYS A 508 -3.89 17.51 -36.93
C LYS A 508 -2.43 17.41 -37.44
N GLN A 509 -2.08 18.04 -38.52
CA GLN A 509 -0.77 17.88 -39.18
C GLN A 509 0.21 19.03 -38.95
N SER A 510 -0.13 20.08 -38.22
CA SER A 510 0.80 21.20 -38.00
C SER A 510 1.40 21.19 -36.62
N ASN A 511 2.71 20.96 -36.51
CA ASN A 511 3.47 21.24 -35.29
C ASN A 511 3.50 22.74 -35.06
N LYS A 512 2.99 23.20 -33.91
CA LYS A 512 3.06 24.61 -33.52
C LYS A 512 3.95 24.75 -32.30
N VAL A 513 4.81 25.77 -32.35
CA VAL A 513 5.66 26.17 -31.22
C VAL A 513 5.05 27.43 -30.63
N PHE A 514 4.70 27.39 -29.35
CA PHE A 514 4.26 28.57 -28.61
C PHE A 514 5.48 29.19 -27.94
N LEU A 515 5.74 30.45 -28.24
CA LEU A 515 6.73 31.26 -27.53
C LEU A 515 6.05 31.91 -26.35
N PHE A 516 6.65 31.81 -25.15
CA PHE A 516 6.10 32.38 -23.90
C PHE A 516 4.76 31.78 -23.48
N SER A 517 4.66 30.45 -23.40
CA SER A 517 3.51 29.78 -22.77
C SER A 517 3.63 29.83 -21.25
N ILE A 518 2.52 30.14 -20.58
CA ILE A 518 2.37 30.03 -19.12
C ILE A 518 1.41 28.88 -18.88
N ASP A 519 1.86 27.88 -18.13
CA ASP A 519 1.00 26.82 -17.59
C ASP A 519 0.58 27.20 -16.17
N MET A 520 -0.72 27.35 -15.95
CA MET A 520 -1.27 27.65 -14.63
C MET A 520 -2.12 26.48 -14.19
N ASP A 521 -1.65 25.75 -13.19
CA ASP A 521 -2.43 24.75 -12.49
C ASP A 521 -2.97 25.32 -11.17
N MET A 522 -4.26 25.15 -10.95
CA MET A 522 -4.90 25.54 -9.69
C MET A 522 -4.86 24.34 -8.73
N SER A 523 -3.91 24.34 -7.83
CA SER A 523 -3.76 23.30 -6.83
C SER A 523 -5.07 23.08 -6.04
N ALA A 524 -5.53 21.82 -6.00
CA ALA A 524 -6.76 21.41 -5.32
C ALA A 524 -8.03 22.16 -5.79
N PHE A 525 -8.13 22.54 -7.07
CA PHE A 525 -9.28 23.27 -7.60
C PHE A 525 -10.61 22.55 -7.35
N TYR A 526 -10.71 21.26 -7.73
CA TYR A 526 -11.92 20.48 -7.49
C TYR A 526 -12.29 20.34 -6.01
N PRO A 527 -11.39 19.91 -5.10
CA PRO A 527 -11.70 19.85 -3.69
C PRO A 527 -12.08 21.21 -3.10
N SER A 528 -11.44 22.27 -3.54
CA SER A 528 -11.79 23.63 -3.07
C SER A 528 -13.17 24.07 -3.56
N THR A 529 -13.53 23.78 -4.80
CA THR A 529 -14.85 24.07 -5.38
C THR A 529 -15.94 23.28 -4.65
N ILE A 530 -15.73 21.99 -4.44
CA ILE A 530 -16.66 21.12 -3.69
C ILE A 530 -16.90 21.68 -2.29
N ARG A 531 -15.85 22.05 -1.57
CA ARG A 531 -15.97 22.63 -0.23
C ARG A 531 -16.67 23.98 -0.20
N VAL A 532 -16.34 24.87 -1.13
CA VAL A 532 -16.92 26.23 -1.19
C VAL A 532 -18.40 26.19 -1.58
N LEU A 533 -18.76 25.30 -2.49
CA LEU A 533 -20.13 25.16 -2.98
C LEU A 533 -20.96 24.13 -2.19
N ASN A 534 -20.33 23.47 -1.19
CA ASN A 534 -20.95 22.40 -0.40
C ASN A 534 -21.60 21.31 -1.28
N ILE A 535 -20.85 20.85 -2.30
CA ILE A 535 -21.33 19.83 -3.24
C ILE A 535 -21.14 18.47 -2.59
N ASP A 536 -22.24 17.84 -2.24
CA ASP A 536 -22.33 16.48 -1.71
C ASP A 536 -23.63 15.85 -2.20
N ASP A 537 -23.72 14.53 -2.22
CA ASP A 537 -24.94 13.85 -2.62
C ASP A 537 -26.12 14.21 -1.70
N SER A 538 -25.85 14.42 -0.41
CA SER A 538 -26.87 14.85 0.57
C SER A 538 -27.33 16.29 0.38
N THR A 539 -26.53 17.10 -0.33
CA THR A 539 -26.87 18.50 -0.66
C THR A 539 -27.35 18.68 -2.10
N LEU A 540 -27.38 17.58 -2.88
CA LEU A 540 -27.86 17.58 -4.26
C LEU A 540 -29.38 17.66 -4.28
N ILE A 541 -29.90 18.75 -4.76
CA ILE A 541 -31.36 19.00 -4.81
C ILE A 541 -31.96 18.55 -6.14
N PHE A 542 -31.21 18.76 -7.22
CA PHE A 542 -31.67 18.43 -8.57
C PHE A 542 -30.53 18.07 -9.50
N LYS A 543 -30.85 17.27 -10.53
CA LYS A 543 -29.93 16.93 -11.63
C LYS A 543 -30.45 17.61 -12.91
N MET A 544 -29.53 18.27 -13.61
CA MET A 544 -29.84 18.83 -14.94
C MET A 544 -29.40 17.82 -16.00
N ILE A 545 -30.31 17.46 -16.89
CA ILE A 545 -30.03 16.61 -18.04
C ILE A 545 -29.70 17.53 -19.21
N LEU A 546 -28.48 17.43 -19.69
CA LEU A 546 -28.01 18.10 -20.89
C LEU A 546 -28.30 17.20 -22.08
N ASP A 547 -28.76 17.79 -23.20
CA ASP A 547 -28.86 17.03 -24.45
C ASP A 547 -27.43 16.68 -24.91
N SER A 548 -27.00 15.44 -24.62
CA SER A 548 -25.72 14.89 -25.01
C SER A 548 -25.63 14.56 -26.50
N ALA A 549 -26.74 14.64 -27.19
CA ALA A 549 -26.90 14.08 -28.54
C ALA A 549 -26.22 14.88 -29.63
N GLN A 550 -25.28 15.76 -29.41
CA GLN A 550 -24.55 16.32 -30.56
C GLN A 550 -23.39 17.25 -30.19
N TYR A 551 -22.30 16.69 -29.70
CA TYR A 551 -20.99 17.27 -29.94
C TYR A 551 -20.46 16.81 -31.32
N ASP A 552 -21.07 17.26 -32.41
CA ASP A 552 -20.45 17.12 -33.72
C ASP A 552 -19.42 18.25 -33.88
N VAL A 553 -18.17 17.93 -33.58
CA VAL A 553 -17.01 18.83 -33.64
C VAL A 553 -16.67 19.25 -35.09
N ARG A 554 -17.43 18.82 -36.10
CA ARG A 554 -17.12 19.02 -37.51
C ARG A 554 -17.80 20.24 -38.14
N GLY A 555 -18.63 20.96 -37.43
CA GLY A 555 -19.52 21.98 -38.03
C GLY A 555 -19.43 23.40 -37.55
N GLY A 556 -18.37 23.85 -36.87
CA GLY A 556 -18.08 25.29 -36.69
C GLY A 556 -19.01 26.11 -35.78
N ASP A 557 -20.18 25.68 -35.47
CA ASP A 557 -21.08 26.25 -34.46
C ASP A 557 -21.26 25.26 -33.34
N ILE A 558 -20.89 25.64 -32.12
CA ILE A 558 -21.22 24.89 -30.91
C ILE A 558 -22.65 25.35 -30.52
N PRO A 559 -23.71 24.63 -30.91
CA PRO A 559 -25.01 24.94 -30.37
C PRO A 559 -25.05 24.42 -28.95
N PHE A 560 -24.93 25.28 -27.97
CA PHE A 560 -25.36 25.02 -26.62
C PHE A 560 -26.89 24.84 -26.66
N ARG A 561 -27.30 23.64 -26.93
CA ARG A 561 -28.71 23.23 -26.84
C ARG A 561 -29.02 22.93 -25.40
N GLY A 562 -29.29 23.88 -24.65
CA GLY A 562 -29.86 23.94 -23.32
C GLY A 562 -30.10 22.66 -22.52
N ILE A 563 -30.43 22.85 -21.29
CA ILE A 563 -30.89 21.80 -20.37
C ILE A 563 -32.22 21.26 -20.92
N THR A 564 -32.30 19.94 -21.17
CA THR A 564 -33.48 19.29 -21.72
C THR A 564 -34.48 18.85 -20.66
N ASP A 565 -33.97 18.58 -19.44
CA ASP A 565 -34.81 18.15 -18.32
C ASP A 565 -34.13 18.49 -16.98
N VAL A 566 -34.95 18.54 -15.92
CA VAL A 566 -34.49 18.72 -14.54
C VAL A 566 -35.20 17.69 -13.68
N GLN A 567 -34.43 16.82 -13.05
CA GLN A 567 -34.94 15.84 -12.10
C GLN A 567 -34.61 16.27 -10.67
N LEU A 568 -35.64 16.36 -9.83
CA LEU A 568 -35.46 16.55 -8.39
C LEU A 568 -34.92 15.26 -7.77
N VAL A 569 -34.05 15.40 -6.79
CA VAL A 569 -33.56 14.27 -6.02
C VAL A 569 -34.53 14.00 -4.88
N GLU A 570 -35.31 12.94 -4.99
CA GLU A 570 -36.38 12.59 -4.04
C GLU A 570 -35.88 12.45 -2.60
N GLU A 571 -34.72 11.91 -2.40
CA GLU A 571 -34.09 11.68 -1.06
C GLU A 571 -33.85 12.99 -0.28
N ASN A 572 -33.69 14.10 -0.96
CA ASN A 572 -33.47 15.42 -0.35
C ASN A 572 -34.72 16.31 -0.38
N ASN A 573 -35.83 15.80 -0.89
CA ASN A 573 -37.04 16.59 -1.13
C ASN A 573 -37.77 16.96 0.17
N ASP A 574 -37.67 16.16 1.21
CA ASP A 574 -38.33 16.39 2.50
C ASP A 574 -37.77 17.63 3.26
N SER A 575 -36.60 18.11 2.87
CA SER A 575 -35.99 19.31 3.45
C SER A 575 -36.40 20.63 2.75
N PHE A 576 -37.10 20.54 1.63
CA PHE A 576 -37.59 21.68 0.85
C PHE A 576 -39.11 21.83 0.95
N SER A 577 -39.57 23.02 1.27
CA SER A 577 -41.02 23.31 1.14
C SER A 577 -41.42 23.21 -0.33
N GLY A 578 -42.57 22.64 -0.60
CA GLY A 578 -43.11 22.45 -1.98
C GLY A 578 -43.10 23.71 -2.84
N ASP A 579 -43.17 24.89 -2.22
CA ASP A 579 -43.14 26.18 -2.91
C ASP A 579 -41.79 26.45 -3.59
N ILE A 580 -40.67 26.03 -2.97
CA ILE A 580 -39.33 26.24 -3.54
C ILE A 580 -39.07 25.29 -4.72
N ALA A 581 -39.53 24.04 -4.63
CA ALA A 581 -39.39 23.09 -5.71
C ALA A 581 -40.20 23.53 -6.94
N GLY A 582 -41.43 24.05 -6.73
CA GLY A 582 -42.27 24.61 -7.79
C GLY A 582 -41.64 25.84 -8.44
N GLU A 583 -41.10 26.77 -7.65
CA GLU A 583 -40.40 27.97 -8.14
C GLU A 583 -39.15 27.62 -8.95
N VAL A 584 -38.38 26.61 -8.53
CA VAL A 584 -37.22 26.11 -9.28
C VAL A 584 -37.66 25.54 -10.62
N MET A 585 -38.71 24.68 -10.67
CA MET A 585 -39.21 24.07 -11.90
C MET A 585 -39.77 25.11 -12.87
N ASP A 586 -40.55 26.09 -12.37
CA ASP A 586 -41.12 27.15 -13.21
C ASP A 586 -40.05 28.06 -13.81
N ASN A 587 -38.99 28.32 -13.07
CA ASN A 587 -37.85 29.11 -13.54
C ASN A 587 -36.95 28.34 -14.52
N PHE A 588 -36.89 27.01 -14.44
CA PHE A 588 -36.12 26.17 -15.38
C PHE A 588 -36.84 25.99 -16.72
N GLN A 589 -38.15 26.11 -16.78
CA GLN A 589 -38.95 26.07 -18.03
C GLN A 589 -38.80 27.34 -18.89
N THR A 590 -38.32 28.43 -18.34
CA THR A 590 -38.08 29.68 -19.05
C THR A 590 -36.59 29.82 -19.35
N GLN A 591 -36.15 29.79 -20.55
CA GLN A 591 -34.81 29.92 -21.20
C GLN A 591 -33.59 30.52 -20.43
N ASN A 592 -33.60 30.62 -19.12
CA ASN A 592 -32.61 31.32 -18.31
C ASN A 592 -32.02 30.43 -17.16
N TYR A 593 -31.85 29.16 -17.42
CA TYR A 593 -31.50 28.13 -16.44
C TYR A 593 -30.24 28.43 -15.61
N ILE A 594 -29.18 28.85 -16.26
CA ILE A 594 -27.91 29.15 -15.59
C ILE A 594 -28.06 30.36 -14.65
N SER A 595 -28.74 31.41 -15.09
CA SER A 595 -28.98 32.60 -14.28
C SER A 595 -29.91 32.31 -13.09
N THR A 596 -30.83 31.38 -13.24
CA THR A 596 -31.75 30.95 -12.18
C THR A 596 -31.02 30.10 -11.13
N ALA A 597 -30.21 29.12 -11.54
CA ALA A 597 -29.40 28.34 -10.63
C ALA A 597 -28.44 29.22 -9.81
N TYR A 598 -27.79 30.19 -10.45
CA TYR A 598 -26.94 31.15 -9.74
C TYR A 598 -27.72 32.07 -8.77
N LYS A 599 -28.95 32.42 -9.12
CA LYS A 599 -29.84 33.24 -8.28
C LYS A 599 -30.33 32.46 -7.07
N PHE A 600 -30.73 31.20 -7.29
CA PHE A 600 -31.18 30.27 -6.27
C PHE A 600 -30.05 29.94 -5.25
N LEU A 601 -28.84 29.71 -5.72
CA LEU A 601 -27.67 29.44 -4.88
C LEU A 601 -27.05 30.72 -4.29
N ASN A 602 -27.68 31.87 -4.48
CA ASN A 602 -27.16 33.19 -4.05
C ASN A 602 -25.75 33.49 -4.62
N LEU A 603 -25.41 32.91 -5.76
CA LEU A 603 -24.14 33.11 -6.44
C LEU A 603 -24.22 34.30 -7.40
N PRO A 604 -23.10 35.02 -7.61
CA PRO A 604 -23.08 36.10 -8.59
C PRO A 604 -23.35 35.57 -9.99
N SER A 605 -24.26 36.16 -10.73
CA SER A 605 -24.60 35.72 -12.09
C SER A 605 -23.36 35.66 -12.98
N VAL A 606 -23.33 34.73 -13.95
CA VAL A 606 -22.25 34.61 -14.95
C VAL A 606 -22.00 35.94 -15.63
N GLU A 607 -23.06 36.71 -15.92
CA GLU A 607 -22.98 38.06 -16.49
C GLU A 607 -22.30 39.07 -15.54
N GLY A 608 -22.56 38.96 -14.22
CA GLY A 608 -21.89 39.77 -13.19
C GLY A 608 -20.42 39.41 -13.02
N MET A 609 -20.07 38.15 -13.18
CA MET A 609 -18.67 37.70 -13.17
C MET A 609 -17.93 38.18 -14.43
N PHE A 610 -18.52 38.07 -15.61
CA PHE A 610 -17.93 38.61 -16.85
C PHE A 610 -17.80 40.14 -16.82
N LYS A 611 -18.78 40.88 -16.28
CA LYS A 611 -18.67 42.34 -16.07
C LYS A 611 -17.53 42.69 -15.11
N LYS A 612 -17.37 41.93 -14.00
CA LYS A 612 -16.24 42.11 -13.07
C LYS A 612 -14.89 41.77 -13.69
N LEU A 613 -14.82 40.71 -14.48
CA LEU A 613 -13.60 40.32 -15.22
C LEU A 613 -13.24 41.39 -16.26
N LYS A 614 -14.23 41.85 -17.04
CA LYS A 614 -14.02 42.91 -18.05
C LYS A 614 -13.58 44.23 -17.43
N LYS A 615 -14.05 44.56 -16.23
CA LYS A 615 -13.62 45.75 -15.47
C LYS A 615 -12.21 45.62 -14.85
N ARG A 616 -11.71 44.38 -14.69
CA ARG A 616 -10.34 44.13 -14.19
C ARG A 616 -9.30 44.00 -15.30
N LEU A 617 -9.74 43.63 -16.49
CA LEU A 617 -8.85 43.39 -17.64
C LEU A 617 -8.82 44.55 -18.63
N GLY A 618 -9.64 45.54 -18.48
CA GLY A 618 -9.70 46.69 -19.37
C GLY A 618 -9.74 47.98 -18.77
#